data_a944caeddb8c87ffecbac083ae4adb54
#
_entry.id   a944caeddb8c87ffecbac083ae4adb54
#
_cell.length_a   1.000
_cell.length_b   1.000
_cell.length_c   1.000
_cell.angle_alpha   90.00
_cell.angle_beta   90.00
_cell.angle_gamma   90.00
#
_symmetry.space_group_name_H-M   'P 1'
#
loop_
_entity.id
_entity.type
_entity.pdbx_description
1 polymer ?
#
loop_
_entity_poly.entity_id
_entity_poly.type
_entity_poly.pdbx_seq_one_letter_code
_entity_poly.pdbx_strand_id
1 'polypeptide(L)'
;MPPSGNPPQRRGQSPPSGNPPLNNDRPTTDDGENEPATEPVREQLAQRDRTKASDAGNEGLSGSASRRGPTENGLKRSTAMTAGVFGTVLVVLALLVIVLVSVSGKKSPTAAPGGDGLGMQPAPASVVNAITNLSSPAFAEAGSTITSSGPYTGSITALKPQSALTRDGKPLIVYMGSNFCPYCAATRWPLTVALTRFGSFKGLHITASGPAPEPYPDTPTLSFYGSTYTSPYITFLPTEQCTDIASSSTSTAVENCNGYKPLQSLSPTARKVFLEYDFPPYVSSTYEGGIPFVDFGNKFIEDGAFIGPSILAGLTHVQIARSLGNPVASPAQTILVAANFYTAAICKLTNNKPDSVCKMSVVKLAAKQLQP
;
A
#
# COMPACT_ATOMS: atom_id res chain seq x y z
N MET A 1 63.17 33.36 -31.08
CA MET A 1 62.84 34.78 -30.99
C MET A 1 61.73 35.14 -31.96
N PRO A 2 60.88 35.99 -31.53
CA PRO A 2 59.40 36.04 -31.48
C PRO A 2 58.82 36.94 -32.55
N PRO A 3 57.59 37.37 -32.45
CA PRO A 3 56.80 37.76 -31.26
C PRO A 3 55.32 37.34 -31.24
N SER A 4 54.81 37.49 -30.04
CA SER A 4 53.42 37.54 -29.64
C SER A 4 52.49 38.51 -30.41
N GLY A 5 51.23 38.11 -30.56
CA GLY A 5 50.14 38.99 -30.97
C GLY A 5 48.83 38.54 -30.35
N ASN A 6 48.31 39.29 -29.33
CA ASN A 6 46.98 39.14 -28.81
C ASN A 6 45.93 39.69 -29.80
N PRO A 7 44.76 39.02 -29.95
CA PRO A 7 43.63 39.62 -30.63
C PRO A 7 42.73 40.43 -29.64
N PRO A 8 41.98 41.42 -30.16
CA PRO A 8 41.34 42.47 -29.37
C PRO A 8 40.00 42.04 -28.76
N GLN A 9 39.76 42.61 -27.56
CA GLN A 9 38.49 42.57 -26.84
C GLN A 9 37.36 43.29 -27.62
N ARG A 10 36.20 42.62 -27.78
CA ARG A 10 34.95 43.28 -28.15
C ARG A 10 34.16 43.64 -26.89
N ARG A 11 33.85 44.92 -26.80
CA ARG A 11 32.98 45.52 -25.79
C ARG A 11 31.53 45.05 -25.95
N GLY A 12 30.85 45.00 -24.80
CA GLY A 12 29.51 44.57 -24.65
C GLY A 12 28.44 45.48 -25.33
N GLN A 13 27.34 44.84 -25.59
CA GLN A 13 26.02 45.48 -25.73
C GLN A 13 25.02 44.66 -24.95
N SER A 14 24.34 45.33 -24.02
CA SER A 14 23.19 44.84 -23.29
C SER A 14 21.96 44.79 -24.18
N PRO A 15 21.08 43.77 -24.08
CA PRO A 15 19.78 43.83 -24.76
C PRO A 15 18.76 44.64 -23.92
N PRO A 16 17.79 45.26 -24.60
CA PRO A 16 16.81 46.13 -23.96
C PRO A 16 15.71 45.33 -23.25
N SER A 17 15.34 45.83 -22.08
CA SER A 17 14.13 45.48 -21.35
C SER A 17 12.88 45.93 -22.09
N GLY A 18 11.93 45.04 -22.34
CA GLY A 18 10.62 45.37 -22.86
C GLY A 18 9.61 44.29 -22.43
N ASN A 19 8.81 44.61 -21.42
CA ASN A 19 7.61 43.87 -21.09
C ASN A 19 6.51 44.24 -22.09
N PRO A 20 5.75 43.27 -22.64
CA PRO A 20 4.51 43.58 -23.34
C PRO A 20 3.35 43.77 -22.36
N PRO A 21 2.35 44.60 -22.69
CA PRO A 21 1.25 44.95 -21.82
C PRO A 21 0.20 43.85 -21.74
N LEU A 22 -0.37 43.73 -20.54
CA LEU A 22 -1.55 42.94 -20.23
C LEU A 22 -2.76 43.49 -20.98
N ASN A 23 -3.37 42.69 -21.84
CA ASN A 23 -4.65 42.99 -22.44
C ASN A 23 -5.75 42.31 -21.61
N ASN A 24 -6.54 43.16 -20.93
CA ASN A 24 -7.76 42.80 -20.24
C ASN A 24 -8.90 42.86 -21.26
N ASP A 25 -9.34 41.73 -21.76
CA ASP A 25 -10.67 41.60 -22.34
C ASP A 25 -11.37 40.36 -21.79
N ARG A 26 -12.28 40.62 -20.90
CA ARG A 26 -13.21 39.66 -20.30
C ARG A 26 -14.54 39.75 -21.05
N PRO A 27 -15.08 38.68 -21.62
CA PRO A 27 -16.52 38.60 -21.86
C PRO A 27 -17.18 37.96 -20.65
N THR A 28 -18.11 38.69 -20.08
CA THR A 28 -19.13 38.21 -19.14
C THR A 28 -20.15 37.39 -19.90
N THR A 29 -20.31 36.14 -19.59
CA THR A 29 -21.59 35.43 -19.72
C THR A 29 -21.83 34.64 -18.42
N ASP A 30 -22.90 35.06 -17.78
CA ASP A 30 -23.57 34.47 -16.64
C ASP A 30 -24.35 33.26 -17.17
N ASP A 31 -24.02 32.05 -16.72
CA ASP A 31 -24.90 30.90 -16.77
C ASP A 31 -24.52 30.02 -15.59
N GLY A 32 -25.39 30.04 -14.57
CA GLY A 32 -25.25 29.25 -13.37
C GLY A 32 -25.50 27.77 -13.66
N GLU A 33 -24.46 26.96 -13.52
CA GLU A 33 -24.59 25.53 -13.31
C GLU A 33 -23.88 25.16 -12.00
N ASN A 34 -24.67 24.61 -11.10
CA ASN A 34 -24.24 24.01 -9.85
C ASN A 34 -23.26 22.87 -10.16
N GLU A 35 -21.99 23.12 -9.94
CA GLU A 35 -20.99 22.08 -9.88
C GLU A 35 -21.19 21.31 -8.56
N PRO A 36 -21.40 19.96 -8.59
CA PRO A 36 -21.48 19.21 -7.35
C PRO A 36 -20.09 19.20 -6.68
N ALA A 37 -20.07 19.61 -5.42
CA ALA A 37 -18.90 19.53 -4.56
C ALA A 37 -18.30 18.12 -4.63
N THR A 38 -17.06 18.01 -5.05
CA THR A 38 -16.29 16.76 -5.08
C THR A 38 -16.13 16.24 -3.65
N GLU A 39 -16.70 15.08 -3.35
CA GLU A 39 -16.46 14.37 -2.08
C GLU A 39 -14.95 14.11 -1.89
N PRO A 40 -14.43 14.29 -0.69
CA PRO A 40 -13.01 14.04 -0.42
C PRO A 40 -12.67 12.57 -0.69
N VAL A 41 -11.51 12.34 -1.33
CA VAL A 41 -10.97 11.03 -1.75
C VAL A 41 -11.09 9.93 -0.67
N ARG A 42 -11.07 10.33 0.59
CA ARG A 42 -11.24 9.45 1.77
C ARG A 42 -12.62 8.79 1.85
N GLU A 43 -13.66 9.52 1.49
CA GLU A 43 -15.04 9.01 1.52
C GLU A 43 -15.30 8.05 0.37
N GLN A 44 -14.66 8.28 -0.78
CA GLN A 44 -14.74 7.43 -1.95
C GLN A 44 -14.07 6.06 -1.74
N LEU A 45 -12.92 6.01 -1.05
CA LEU A 45 -12.25 4.76 -0.67
C LEU A 45 -13.08 3.95 0.34
N ALA A 46 -13.73 4.62 1.31
CA ALA A 46 -14.59 3.97 2.27
C ALA A 46 -15.90 3.42 1.63
N GLN A 47 -16.40 4.04 0.57
CA GLN A 47 -17.57 3.56 -0.18
C GLN A 47 -17.22 2.32 -1.04
N ARG A 48 -16.01 2.26 -1.60
CA ARG A 48 -15.53 1.09 -2.38
C ARG A 48 -15.54 -0.20 -1.55
N ASP A 49 -15.16 -0.13 -0.27
CA ASP A 49 -15.16 -1.31 0.60
C ASP A 49 -16.57 -1.70 1.08
N ARG A 50 -17.47 -0.73 1.25
CA ARG A 50 -18.86 -1.02 1.62
C ARG A 50 -19.62 -1.74 0.51
N THR A 51 -19.40 -1.39 -0.75
CA THR A 51 -20.02 -2.08 -1.87
C THR A 51 -19.48 -3.50 -2.06
N LYS A 52 -18.18 -3.73 -1.85
CA LYS A 52 -17.62 -5.09 -1.87
C LYS A 52 -18.08 -5.98 -0.72
N ALA A 53 -18.35 -5.40 0.45
CA ALA A 53 -18.89 -6.13 1.61
C ALA A 53 -20.37 -6.51 1.46
N SER A 54 -21.17 -5.70 0.73
CA SER A 54 -22.58 -6.00 0.48
C SER A 54 -22.80 -7.09 -0.56
N ASP A 55 -21.92 -7.20 -1.55
CA ASP A 55 -22.02 -8.24 -2.59
C ASP A 55 -21.61 -9.65 -2.10
N ALA A 56 -20.80 -9.73 -1.04
CA ALA A 56 -20.39 -11.01 -0.45
C ALA A 56 -21.41 -11.62 0.52
N GLY A 57 -22.48 -10.90 0.87
CA GLY A 57 -23.46 -11.29 1.89
C GLY A 57 -24.78 -11.91 1.36
N ASN A 58 -24.99 -12.00 0.06
CA ASN A 58 -26.32 -12.31 -0.48
C ASN A 58 -26.41 -13.60 -1.32
N GLU A 59 -25.56 -14.59 -1.11
CA GLU A 59 -25.76 -15.93 -1.69
C GLU A 59 -25.89 -16.98 -0.58
N GLY A 60 -27.14 -17.41 -0.38
CA GLY A 60 -27.47 -18.68 0.27
C GLY A 60 -28.39 -18.63 1.46
N LEU A 61 -29.68 -18.74 1.22
CA LEU A 61 -30.65 -19.50 2.02
C LEU A 61 -32.04 -19.43 1.37
N SER A 62 -32.28 -20.32 0.45
CA SER A 62 -33.64 -20.71 0.05
C SER A 62 -33.73 -22.23 0.12
N GLY A 63 -34.38 -22.71 1.15
CA GLY A 63 -34.63 -24.13 1.40
C GLY A 63 -35.89 -24.33 2.23
N SER A 64 -36.93 -24.64 1.54
CA SER A 64 -38.29 -25.01 1.83
C SER A 64 -38.56 -25.72 3.17
N ALA A 65 -39.52 -25.21 3.91
CA ALA A 65 -40.15 -25.86 5.04
C ALA A 65 -41.24 -26.85 4.56
N SER A 66 -41.19 -28.11 5.03
CA SER A 66 -42.31 -29.04 4.99
C SER A 66 -42.64 -29.50 6.41
N ARG A 67 -43.88 -29.15 6.84
CA ARG A 67 -44.51 -29.58 8.08
C ARG A 67 -44.88 -31.06 8.00
N ARG A 68 -44.66 -31.83 9.04
CA ARG A 68 -45.52 -32.93 9.49
C ARG A 68 -45.39 -33.08 11.03
N GLY A 69 -46.52 -33.14 11.65
CA GLY A 69 -46.75 -33.17 13.08
C GLY A 69 -46.64 -34.59 13.71
N PRO A 70 -47.07 -34.76 14.97
CA PRO A 70 -46.37 -35.62 15.92
C PRO A 70 -47.05 -37.01 16.06
N THR A 71 -46.23 -37.98 16.47
CA THR A 71 -46.77 -39.21 17.14
C THR A 71 -45.95 -39.47 18.43
N GLU A 72 -46.67 -39.46 19.54
CA GLU A 72 -46.24 -39.99 20.82
C GLU A 72 -45.94 -41.49 20.75
N ASN A 73 -44.87 -41.92 21.38
CA ASN A 73 -44.91 -43.09 22.23
C ASN A 73 -43.67 -43.12 23.15
N GLY A 74 -43.94 -43.27 24.40
CA GLY A 74 -43.00 -43.22 25.49
C GLY A 74 -42.09 -44.42 25.62
N LEU A 75 -40.94 -44.20 26.29
CA LEU A 75 -40.32 -45.17 27.16
C LEU A 75 -39.53 -44.50 28.26
N LYS A 76 -39.79 -44.87 29.50
CA LYS A 76 -39.13 -44.43 30.75
C LYS A 76 -37.74 -45.06 30.88
N ARG A 77 -36.91 -44.36 31.67
CA ARG A 77 -35.58 -44.70 32.26
C ARG A 77 -34.39 -44.29 31.37
N SER A 78 -33.49 -43.40 31.86
CA SER A 78 -32.65 -43.54 33.06
C SER A 78 -32.01 -42.16 33.36
N THR A 79 -32.36 -41.60 34.50
CA THR A 79 -31.72 -40.41 35.10
C THR A 79 -30.60 -40.86 35.99
N ALA A 80 -29.37 -41.01 35.50
CA ALA A 80 -28.19 -41.19 36.36
C ALA A 80 -26.83 -41.14 35.64
N MET A 81 -26.63 -40.39 34.53
CA MET A 81 -25.27 -40.27 33.94
C MET A 81 -24.98 -38.93 33.20
N THR A 82 -25.78 -37.91 33.42
CA THR A 82 -25.59 -36.63 32.71
C THR A 82 -24.93 -35.50 33.51
N ALA A 83 -24.70 -35.68 34.80
CA ALA A 83 -24.11 -34.66 35.65
C ALA A 83 -22.58 -34.50 35.46
N GLY A 84 -21.87 -35.53 35.01
CA GLY A 84 -20.42 -35.47 34.81
C GLY A 84 -19.97 -34.80 33.53
N VAL A 85 -20.74 -34.91 32.43
CA VAL A 85 -20.34 -34.42 31.13
C VAL A 85 -20.62 -32.91 31.00
N PHE A 86 -21.71 -32.43 31.61
CA PHE A 86 -22.00 -30.97 31.60
C PHE A 86 -21.01 -30.18 32.45
N GLY A 87 -20.51 -30.74 33.56
CA GLY A 87 -19.50 -30.08 34.38
C GLY A 87 -18.16 -29.90 33.65
N THR A 88 -17.70 -30.91 32.91
CA THR A 88 -16.45 -30.84 32.18
C THR A 88 -16.54 -29.90 30.96
N VAL A 89 -17.65 -29.88 30.25
CA VAL A 89 -17.88 -28.95 29.12
C VAL A 89 -17.94 -27.49 29.60
N LEU A 90 -18.59 -27.20 30.72
CA LEU A 90 -18.62 -25.87 31.31
C LEU A 90 -17.25 -25.41 31.80
N VAL A 91 -16.45 -26.28 32.39
CA VAL A 91 -15.08 -25.95 32.79
C VAL A 91 -14.18 -25.69 31.60
N VAL A 92 -14.28 -26.48 30.53
CA VAL A 92 -13.53 -26.26 29.28
C VAL A 92 -13.97 -24.98 28.61
N LEU A 93 -15.28 -24.68 28.55
CA LEU A 93 -15.78 -23.41 28.00
C LEU A 93 -15.35 -22.23 28.87
N ALA A 94 -15.37 -22.32 30.19
CA ALA A 94 -14.87 -21.29 31.08
C ALA A 94 -13.37 -21.05 30.93
N LEU A 95 -12.57 -22.10 30.77
CA LEU A 95 -11.15 -21.99 30.50
C LEU A 95 -10.87 -21.41 29.12
N LEU A 96 -11.65 -21.79 28.09
CA LEU A 96 -11.58 -21.18 26.76
C LEU A 96 -11.94 -19.70 26.78
N VAL A 97 -12.97 -19.30 27.49
CA VAL A 97 -13.36 -17.91 27.67
C VAL A 97 -12.28 -17.13 28.44
N ILE A 98 -11.69 -17.70 29.47
CA ILE A 98 -10.59 -17.08 30.24
C ILE A 98 -9.35 -16.91 29.32
N VAL A 99 -9.03 -17.90 28.47
CA VAL A 99 -7.93 -17.79 27.50
C VAL A 99 -8.24 -16.75 26.45
N LEU A 100 -9.46 -16.71 25.92
CA LEU A 100 -9.89 -15.70 24.93
C LEU A 100 -9.92 -14.29 25.52
N VAL A 101 -10.39 -14.11 26.76
CA VAL A 101 -10.38 -12.80 27.45
C VAL A 101 -8.93 -12.41 27.81
N SER A 102 -8.06 -13.36 28.17
CA SER A 102 -6.65 -13.08 28.43
C SER A 102 -5.85 -12.71 27.17
N VAL A 103 -6.28 -13.21 25.99
CA VAL A 103 -5.67 -12.83 24.70
C VAL A 103 -6.25 -11.51 24.18
N SER A 104 -7.54 -11.24 24.43
CA SER A 104 -8.20 -9.99 24.03
C SER A 104 -7.81 -8.77 24.88
N GLY A 105 -7.22 -8.99 26.05
CA GLY A 105 -6.82 -7.91 26.97
C GLY A 105 -5.41 -7.35 26.76
N LYS A 106 -4.62 -7.88 25.83
CA LYS A 106 -3.37 -7.22 25.44
C LYS A 106 -3.71 -6.11 24.46
N LYS A 107 -3.94 -4.90 25.00
CA LYS A 107 -3.77 -3.68 24.21
C LYS A 107 -2.47 -3.86 23.42
N SER A 108 -2.52 -3.71 22.09
CA SER A 108 -1.31 -3.53 21.29
C SER A 108 -0.44 -2.56 22.06
N PRO A 109 0.86 -2.83 22.24
CA PRO A 109 1.70 -1.84 22.88
C PRO A 109 1.55 -0.56 22.08
N THR A 110 0.87 0.42 22.66
CA THR A 110 0.87 1.79 22.19
C THR A 110 2.35 2.11 22.03
N ALA A 111 2.78 2.42 20.82
CA ALA A 111 4.16 2.79 20.56
C ALA A 111 4.53 3.84 21.59
N ALA A 112 5.53 3.56 22.42
CA ALA A 112 5.98 4.49 23.40
C ALA A 112 6.34 5.80 22.65
N PRO A 113 5.94 6.99 23.13
CA PRO A 113 6.33 8.25 22.51
C PRO A 113 7.82 8.46 22.80
N GLY A 114 8.64 7.92 21.94
CA GLY A 114 10.09 7.98 22.00
C GLY A 114 10.62 7.98 20.58
N GLY A 115 10.40 9.06 19.88
CA GLY A 115 10.88 9.32 18.55
C GLY A 115 10.95 10.83 18.35
N ASP A 116 11.27 11.23 17.17
CA ASP A 116 11.35 12.60 16.64
C ASP A 116 10.04 13.42 16.73
N GLY A 117 9.03 12.96 17.46
CA GLY A 117 7.70 13.58 17.53
C GLY A 117 6.86 13.39 16.25
N LEU A 118 7.26 12.49 15.38
CA LEU A 118 6.61 12.20 14.10
C LEU A 118 5.81 10.86 14.09
N GLY A 119 5.65 10.21 15.26
CA GLY A 119 4.89 8.96 15.39
C GLY A 119 5.64 7.70 14.94
N MET A 120 6.86 7.83 14.44
CA MET A 120 7.66 6.74 13.90
C MET A 120 8.75 6.28 14.86
N GLN A 121 9.15 5.02 14.72
CA GLN A 121 10.29 4.44 15.44
C GLN A 121 11.19 3.67 14.48
N PRO A 122 12.50 3.57 14.74
CA PRO A 122 13.37 2.70 13.98
C PRO A 122 12.82 1.27 13.92
N ALA A 123 12.80 0.67 12.73
CA ALA A 123 12.31 -0.69 12.58
C ALA A 123 13.20 -1.67 13.36
N PRO A 124 12.63 -2.51 14.23
CA PRO A 124 13.39 -3.52 14.97
C PRO A 124 14.15 -4.46 14.02
N ALA A 125 15.35 -4.87 14.41
CA ALA A 125 16.15 -5.81 13.62
C ALA A 125 15.40 -7.10 13.29
N SER A 126 14.52 -7.58 14.18
CA SER A 126 13.68 -8.75 13.92
C SER A 126 12.71 -8.55 12.76
N VAL A 127 12.17 -7.33 12.57
CA VAL A 127 11.30 -6.98 11.45
C VAL A 127 12.11 -6.87 10.17
N VAL A 128 13.21 -6.13 10.20
CA VAL A 128 14.10 -5.94 9.04
C VAL A 128 14.64 -7.30 8.55
N ASN A 129 15.18 -8.13 9.46
CA ASN A 129 15.72 -9.44 9.12
C ASN A 129 14.66 -10.38 8.52
N ALA A 130 13.42 -10.36 9.03
CA ALA A 130 12.36 -11.19 8.49
C ALA A 130 12.00 -10.81 7.04
N ILE A 131 12.08 -9.52 6.70
CA ILE A 131 11.81 -9.04 5.34
C ILE A 131 12.99 -9.32 4.40
N THR A 132 14.23 -9.12 4.87
CA THR A 132 15.42 -9.18 4.01
C THR A 132 15.95 -10.59 3.79
N ASN A 133 15.65 -11.53 4.69
CA ASN A 133 16.19 -12.91 4.65
C ASN A 133 15.18 -13.93 4.09
N LEU A 134 14.17 -13.48 3.35
CA LEU A 134 13.20 -14.37 2.71
C LEU A 134 13.88 -15.23 1.63
N SER A 135 13.64 -16.53 1.72
CA SER A 135 14.20 -17.49 0.79
C SER A 135 13.44 -17.55 -0.53
N SER A 136 14.11 -17.92 -1.62
CA SER A 136 13.44 -18.15 -2.91
C SER A 136 12.29 -19.16 -2.83
N PRO A 137 12.37 -20.28 -2.09
CA PRO A 137 11.23 -21.17 -1.87
C PRO A 137 10.00 -20.49 -1.28
N ALA A 138 10.15 -19.58 -0.30
CA ALA A 138 9.01 -18.88 0.29
C ALA A 138 8.19 -18.09 -0.75
N PHE A 139 8.86 -17.43 -1.68
CA PHE A 139 8.17 -16.75 -2.79
C PHE A 139 7.47 -17.72 -3.74
N ALA A 140 8.08 -18.87 -4.01
CA ALA A 140 7.51 -19.89 -4.87
C ALA A 140 6.27 -20.53 -4.25
N GLU A 141 6.33 -20.88 -2.96
CA GLU A 141 5.22 -21.44 -2.20
C GLU A 141 4.03 -20.48 -2.11
N ALA A 142 4.26 -19.23 -1.70
CA ALA A 142 3.23 -18.21 -1.66
C ALA A 142 2.58 -18.02 -3.03
N GLY A 143 3.41 -17.99 -4.09
CA GLY A 143 2.96 -17.78 -5.45
C GLY A 143 2.34 -19.01 -6.13
N SER A 144 2.23 -20.16 -5.46
CA SER A 144 1.57 -21.36 -6.00
C SER A 144 0.09 -21.12 -6.34
N THR A 145 -0.52 -20.11 -5.73
CA THR A 145 -1.89 -19.66 -6.00
C THR A 145 -2.01 -18.72 -7.19
N ILE A 146 -0.89 -18.23 -7.75
CA ILE A 146 -0.91 -17.40 -8.95
C ILE A 146 -1.16 -18.31 -10.16
N THR A 147 -2.35 -18.24 -10.73
CA THR A 147 -2.73 -18.96 -11.94
C THR A 147 -2.67 -18.04 -13.15
N SER A 148 -2.61 -18.59 -14.36
CA SER A 148 -2.63 -17.81 -15.60
C SER A 148 -3.93 -17.02 -15.83
N SER A 149 -4.99 -17.37 -15.12
CA SER A 149 -6.32 -16.74 -15.14
C SER A 149 -6.76 -16.33 -13.73
N GLY A 150 -5.81 -16.13 -12.82
CA GLY A 150 -6.09 -15.98 -11.40
C GLY A 150 -6.70 -14.63 -11.00
N PRO A 151 -7.23 -14.57 -9.77
CA PRO A 151 -8.04 -13.46 -9.27
C PRO A 151 -7.25 -12.19 -8.93
N TYR A 152 -5.95 -12.17 -9.14
CA TYR A 152 -5.10 -11.01 -8.85
C TYR A 152 -5.05 -10.06 -10.06
N THR A 153 -6.21 -9.67 -10.54
CA THR A 153 -6.37 -8.55 -11.49
C THR A 153 -6.36 -7.22 -10.74
N GLY A 154 -5.37 -7.11 -9.85
CA GLY A 154 -5.35 -6.01 -8.91
C GLY A 154 -5.02 -4.67 -9.54
N SER A 155 -4.51 -3.81 -8.75
CA SER A 155 -4.24 -2.40 -8.93
C SER A 155 -3.06 -2.08 -9.87
N ILE A 156 -2.31 -3.09 -10.38
CA ILE A 156 -1.17 -2.83 -11.28
C ILE A 156 -1.64 -2.81 -12.73
N THR A 157 -1.56 -1.64 -13.37
CA THR A 157 -1.97 -1.40 -14.75
C THR A 157 -0.74 -1.14 -15.62
N ALA A 158 -0.68 -1.76 -16.80
CA ALA A 158 0.35 -1.48 -17.78
C ALA A 158 0.04 -0.16 -18.49
N LEU A 159 1.03 0.71 -18.59
CA LEU A 159 0.94 1.94 -19.35
C LEU A 159 1.23 1.69 -20.83
N LYS A 160 0.62 2.51 -21.70
CA LYS A 160 0.98 2.51 -23.13
C LYS A 160 2.48 2.79 -23.29
N PRO A 161 3.15 2.27 -24.34
CA PRO A 161 4.56 2.49 -24.56
C PRO A 161 4.92 3.98 -24.56
N GLN A 162 5.88 4.34 -23.72
CA GLN A 162 6.36 5.71 -23.56
C GLN A 162 7.80 5.71 -23.03
N SER A 163 8.40 6.90 -22.90
CA SER A 163 9.75 7.05 -22.38
C SER A 163 9.87 6.53 -20.97
N ALA A 164 10.89 5.69 -20.73
CA ALA A 164 11.16 5.15 -19.42
C ALA A 164 11.54 6.27 -18.43
N LEU A 165 10.98 6.20 -17.24
CA LEU A 165 11.39 7.07 -16.14
C LEU A 165 12.67 6.51 -15.52
N THR A 166 13.73 7.33 -15.53
CA THR A 166 15.04 6.94 -15.03
C THR A 166 15.65 7.99 -14.12
N ARG A 167 16.54 7.55 -13.24
CA ARG A 167 17.41 8.40 -12.42
C ARG A 167 18.78 7.74 -12.30
N ASP A 168 19.85 8.51 -12.48
CA ASP A 168 21.24 8.02 -12.44
C ASP A 168 21.50 6.80 -13.34
N GLY A 169 20.90 6.82 -14.54
CA GLY A 169 21.01 5.75 -15.53
C GLY A 169 20.26 4.45 -15.19
N LYS A 170 19.46 4.44 -14.13
CA LYS A 170 18.67 3.29 -13.68
C LYS A 170 17.18 3.59 -13.72
N PRO A 171 16.31 2.58 -13.95
CA PRO A 171 14.87 2.75 -13.81
C PRO A 171 14.52 3.34 -12.43
N LEU A 172 13.61 4.30 -12.41
CA LEU A 172 13.12 4.93 -11.19
C LEU A 172 11.76 4.37 -10.83
N ILE A 173 11.62 3.95 -9.58
CA ILE A 173 10.33 3.63 -8.98
C ILE A 173 9.94 4.80 -8.09
N VAL A 174 8.73 5.33 -8.26
CA VAL A 174 8.15 6.39 -7.44
C VAL A 174 7.06 5.78 -6.58
N TYR A 175 7.08 6.06 -5.29
CA TYR A 175 6.00 5.71 -4.37
C TYR A 175 5.49 6.98 -3.70
N MET A 176 4.18 7.09 -3.61
CA MET A 176 3.50 8.15 -2.89
C MET A 176 2.47 7.58 -1.94
N GLY A 177 2.55 8.03 -0.71
CA GLY A 177 1.65 7.62 0.34
C GLY A 177 1.69 8.56 1.53
N SER A 178 1.03 8.16 2.60
CA SER A 178 1.02 8.86 3.88
C SER A 178 0.97 7.85 5.02
N ASN A 179 1.61 8.17 6.13
CA ASN A 179 1.61 7.25 7.28
C ASN A 179 0.21 6.98 7.81
N PHE A 180 -0.68 7.99 7.82
CA PHE A 180 -2.06 7.80 8.32
C PHE A 180 -2.89 6.82 7.48
N CYS A 181 -2.58 6.65 6.21
CA CYS A 181 -3.41 5.90 5.27
C CYS A 181 -3.28 4.37 5.49
N PRO A 182 -4.36 3.64 5.79
CA PRO A 182 -4.31 2.19 6.01
C PRO A 182 -4.02 1.39 4.74
N TYR A 183 -4.43 1.87 3.58
CA TYR A 183 -4.11 1.24 2.29
C TYR A 183 -2.63 1.41 1.94
N CYS A 184 -2.05 2.58 2.26
CA CYS A 184 -0.59 2.77 2.19
C CYS A 184 0.15 1.83 3.14
N ALA A 185 -0.41 1.61 4.34
CA ALA A 185 0.11 0.66 5.30
C ALA A 185 0.17 -0.76 4.71
N ALA A 186 -0.87 -1.18 4.01
CA ALA A 186 -0.93 -2.48 3.35
C ALA A 186 0.09 -2.58 2.21
N THR A 187 0.22 -1.56 1.35
CA THR A 187 1.14 -1.53 0.21
C THR A 187 2.62 -1.58 0.62
N ARG A 188 3.00 -0.95 1.74
CA ARG A 188 4.41 -0.88 2.14
C ARG A 188 5.03 -2.24 2.46
N TRP A 189 4.28 -3.20 2.99
CA TRP A 189 4.79 -4.54 3.27
C TRP A 189 5.27 -5.25 2.00
N PRO A 190 4.42 -5.52 1.00
CA PRO A 190 4.84 -6.21 -0.21
C PRO A 190 5.83 -5.38 -1.04
N LEU A 191 5.73 -4.05 -1.07
CA LEU A 191 6.66 -3.20 -1.79
C LEU A 191 8.07 -3.27 -1.19
N THR A 192 8.20 -3.21 0.14
CA THR A 192 9.49 -3.37 0.81
C THR A 192 10.07 -4.74 0.53
N VAL A 193 9.27 -5.81 0.65
CA VAL A 193 9.68 -7.19 0.35
C VAL A 193 10.19 -7.30 -1.10
N ALA A 194 9.49 -6.71 -2.07
CA ALA A 194 9.92 -6.74 -3.47
C ALA A 194 11.24 -5.98 -3.69
N LEU A 195 11.34 -4.76 -3.13
CA LEU A 195 12.52 -3.92 -3.28
C LEU A 195 13.79 -4.56 -2.66
N THR A 196 13.66 -5.28 -1.53
CA THR A 196 14.82 -5.97 -0.91
C THR A 196 15.42 -7.06 -1.78
N ARG A 197 14.73 -7.52 -2.82
CA ARG A 197 15.26 -8.46 -3.81
C ARG A 197 16.20 -7.81 -4.82
N PHE A 198 16.18 -6.50 -4.95
CA PHE A 198 16.99 -5.73 -5.90
C PHE A 198 18.03 -4.82 -5.22
N GLY A 199 17.90 -4.63 -3.91
CA GLY A 199 18.77 -3.73 -3.17
C GLY A 199 18.57 -3.83 -1.66
N SER A 200 18.98 -2.79 -0.95
CA SER A 200 18.89 -2.75 0.50
C SER A 200 18.44 -1.40 1.01
N PHE A 201 17.69 -1.42 2.11
CA PHE A 201 17.31 -0.25 2.88
C PHE A 201 18.26 -0.02 4.07
N LYS A 202 18.45 1.26 4.42
CA LYS A 202 18.98 1.70 5.71
C LYS A 202 17.99 2.68 6.33
N GLY A 203 17.79 2.59 7.66
CA GLY A 203 16.95 3.53 8.38
C GLY A 203 15.46 3.37 8.12
N LEU A 204 14.97 2.15 7.84
CA LEU A 204 13.53 1.91 7.83
C LEU A 204 12.93 2.19 9.21
N HIS A 205 11.74 2.78 9.23
CA HIS A 205 10.94 3.00 10.42
C HIS A 205 9.71 2.09 10.43
N ILE A 206 9.13 1.93 11.60
CA ILE A 206 7.80 1.37 11.80
C ILE A 206 6.86 2.47 12.29
N THR A 207 5.60 2.39 11.90
CA THR A 207 4.50 3.23 12.34
C THR A 207 3.19 2.46 12.22
N ALA A 208 2.06 3.09 12.50
CA ALA A 208 0.74 2.55 12.21
C ALA A 208 -0.06 3.53 11.36
N SER A 209 -1.14 3.09 10.74
CA SER A 209 -2.09 4.03 10.12
C SER A 209 -2.75 4.91 11.18
N GLY A 210 -3.43 5.97 10.75
CA GLY A 210 -4.14 6.86 11.65
C GLY A 210 -5.16 6.14 12.54
N PRO A 211 -5.48 6.72 13.70
CA PRO A 211 -6.53 6.19 14.58
C PRO A 211 -7.92 6.35 13.96
N ALA A 212 -8.95 5.82 14.61
CA ALA A 212 -10.33 6.10 14.22
C ALA A 212 -10.54 7.62 14.03
N PRO A 213 -11.26 8.05 12.98
CA PRO A 213 -12.20 7.29 12.15
C PRO A 213 -11.63 6.64 10.89
N GLU A 214 -10.31 6.39 10.79
CA GLU A 214 -9.79 5.63 9.65
C GLU A 214 -10.51 4.28 9.50
N PRO A 215 -10.79 3.79 8.28
CA PRO A 215 -11.54 2.56 8.08
C PRO A 215 -10.85 1.32 8.68
N TYR A 216 -9.53 1.34 8.75
CA TYR A 216 -8.69 0.31 9.38
C TYR A 216 -7.68 1.03 10.27
N PRO A 217 -8.10 1.47 11.47
CA PRO A 217 -7.25 2.27 12.35
C PRO A 217 -6.09 1.43 12.88
N ASP A 218 -5.01 2.13 13.19
CA ASP A 218 -3.82 1.56 13.83
C ASP A 218 -3.24 0.33 13.07
N THR A 219 -3.37 0.30 11.73
CA THR A 219 -2.79 -0.79 10.90
C THR A 219 -1.26 -0.72 10.94
N PRO A 220 -0.57 -1.77 11.46
CA PRO A 220 0.89 -1.75 11.61
C PRO A 220 1.59 -1.75 10.24
N THR A 221 2.58 -0.87 10.07
CA THR A 221 3.28 -0.74 8.81
C THR A 221 4.71 -0.24 8.98
N LEU A 222 5.44 -0.26 7.86
CA LEU A 222 6.72 0.40 7.69
C LEU A 222 6.50 1.88 7.29
N SER A 223 7.52 2.71 7.43
CA SER A 223 7.58 4.02 6.80
C SER A 223 8.89 4.17 6.06
N PHE A 224 8.83 4.75 4.86
CA PHE A 224 10.02 5.05 4.06
C PHE A 224 10.64 6.41 4.42
N TYR A 225 9.97 7.21 5.25
CA TYR A 225 10.51 8.49 5.69
C TYR A 225 11.86 8.35 6.36
N GLY A 226 12.83 9.17 5.94
CA GLY A 226 14.20 9.13 6.47
C GLY A 226 15.02 7.90 6.09
N SER A 227 14.44 6.93 5.39
CA SER A 227 15.19 5.77 4.90
C SER A 227 15.97 6.10 3.63
N THR A 228 17.03 5.33 3.37
CA THR A 228 17.75 5.33 2.11
C THR A 228 17.71 3.96 1.47
N TYR A 229 17.59 3.93 0.14
CA TYR A 229 17.61 2.70 -0.64
C TYR A 229 18.78 2.69 -1.61
N THR A 230 19.51 1.58 -1.66
CA THR A 230 20.65 1.39 -2.55
C THR A 230 20.46 0.13 -3.37
N SER A 231 20.61 0.24 -4.69
CA SER A 231 20.48 -0.88 -5.61
C SER A 231 21.40 -0.69 -6.84
N PRO A 232 21.99 -1.77 -7.36
CA PRO A 232 22.67 -1.71 -8.66
C PRO A 232 21.69 -1.68 -9.84
N TYR A 233 20.40 -1.97 -9.66
CA TYR A 233 19.44 -2.20 -10.72
C TYR A 233 18.43 -1.08 -10.90
N ILE A 234 18.00 -0.44 -9.82
CA ILE A 234 16.92 0.55 -9.79
C ILE A 234 17.25 1.69 -8.84
N THR A 235 16.53 2.80 -8.97
CA THR A 235 16.43 3.84 -7.97
C THR A 235 15.03 3.87 -7.40
N PHE A 236 14.87 4.30 -6.13
CA PHE A 236 13.59 4.38 -5.44
C PHE A 236 13.39 5.78 -4.86
N LEU A 237 12.25 6.38 -5.15
CA LEU A 237 11.86 7.71 -4.70
C LEU A 237 10.55 7.59 -3.92
N PRO A 238 10.61 7.30 -2.63
CA PRO A 238 9.42 7.34 -1.78
C PRO A 238 9.09 8.76 -1.34
N THR A 239 7.81 9.04 -1.15
CA THR A 239 7.29 10.22 -0.47
C THR A 239 6.19 9.80 0.49
N GLU A 240 6.41 10.07 1.77
CA GLU A 240 5.40 9.97 2.83
C GLU A 240 4.89 11.38 3.09
N GLN A 241 3.73 11.72 2.53
CA GLN A 241 3.26 13.11 2.52
C GLN A 241 2.86 13.61 3.91
N CYS A 242 2.25 12.74 4.72
CA CYS A 242 1.69 13.11 6.01
C CYS A 242 2.02 12.05 7.08
N THR A 243 2.05 12.49 8.34
CA THR A 243 2.18 11.60 9.50
C THR A 243 0.87 10.87 9.81
N ASP A 244 0.87 10.04 10.83
CA ASP A 244 -0.29 9.46 11.51
C ASP A 244 -0.74 10.29 12.73
N ILE A 245 -0.09 11.44 12.98
CA ILE A 245 -0.38 12.32 14.11
C ILE A 245 -1.44 13.33 13.72
N ALA A 246 -2.57 13.32 14.43
CA ALA A 246 -3.63 14.29 14.24
C ALA A 246 -3.13 15.73 14.41
N SER A 247 -3.65 16.63 13.58
CA SER A 247 -3.34 18.06 13.60
C SER A 247 -4.63 18.85 13.45
N SER A 248 -4.74 19.94 14.20
CA SER A 248 -5.81 20.93 14.03
C SER A 248 -5.54 21.87 12.85
N SER A 249 -4.37 21.81 12.22
CA SER A 249 -4.02 22.64 11.08
C SER A 249 -4.70 22.09 9.83
N THR A 250 -5.63 22.86 9.28
CA THR A 250 -6.15 22.66 7.93
C THR A 250 -5.11 23.17 6.93
N SER A 251 -4.16 22.33 6.55
CA SER A 251 -3.21 22.69 5.50
C SER A 251 -3.95 22.78 4.17
N THR A 252 -3.87 23.93 3.52
CA THR A 252 -4.36 24.15 2.14
C THR A 252 -3.30 23.79 1.09
N ALA A 253 -2.22 23.11 1.50
CA ALA A 253 -1.16 22.67 0.60
C ALA A 253 -1.64 21.54 -0.32
N VAL A 254 -0.89 21.33 -1.41
CA VAL A 254 -1.14 20.26 -2.39
C VAL A 254 -1.13 18.88 -1.75
N GLU A 255 -0.44 18.74 -0.64
CA GLU A 255 -0.51 17.61 0.27
C GLU A 255 -1.69 17.80 1.22
N ASN A 256 -2.89 17.36 0.82
CA ASN A 256 -4.05 17.35 1.70
C ASN A 256 -3.85 16.24 2.77
N CYS A 257 -3.32 16.63 3.91
CA CYS A 257 -3.07 15.71 5.04
C CYS A 257 -4.32 15.36 5.84
N ASN A 258 -5.49 15.88 5.44
CA ASN A 258 -6.79 15.44 5.94
C ASN A 258 -6.88 15.38 7.48
N GLY A 259 -6.35 16.38 8.17
CA GLY A 259 -6.31 16.47 9.63
C GLY A 259 -5.10 15.79 10.30
N TYR A 260 -4.09 15.42 9.52
CA TYR A 260 -2.80 14.96 10.02
C TYR A 260 -1.69 15.97 9.76
N LYS A 261 -0.57 15.85 10.47
CA LYS A 261 0.58 16.74 10.27
C LYS A 261 1.26 16.46 8.93
N PRO A 262 1.62 17.49 8.13
CA PRO A 262 2.47 17.32 6.96
C PRO A 262 3.83 16.72 7.33
N LEU A 263 4.41 15.91 6.43
CA LEU A 263 5.69 15.24 6.62
C LEU A 263 6.67 15.51 5.49
N GLN A 264 6.33 15.20 4.24
CA GLN A 264 7.17 15.46 3.08
C GLN A 264 6.37 16.06 1.94
N SER A 265 6.95 17.06 1.29
CA SER A 265 6.43 17.57 0.01
C SER A 265 6.90 16.72 -1.15
N LEU A 266 6.06 16.62 -2.19
CA LEU A 266 6.41 15.93 -3.42
C LEU A 266 7.59 16.61 -4.11
N SER A 267 8.60 15.84 -4.46
CA SER A 267 9.66 16.33 -5.35
C SER A 267 9.07 16.68 -6.73
N PRO A 268 9.70 17.55 -7.53
CA PRO A 268 9.23 17.87 -8.89
C PRO A 268 8.97 16.63 -9.75
N THR A 269 9.83 15.61 -9.65
CA THR A 269 9.68 14.33 -10.37
C THR A 269 8.46 13.56 -9.89
N ALA A 270 8.30 13.38 -8.56
CA ALA A 270 7.15 12.65 -8.00
C ALA A 270 5.84 13.36 -8.35
N ARG A 271 5.81 14.71 -8.22
CA ARG A 271 4.64 15.52 -8.58
C ARG A 271 4.26 15.36 -10.04
N LYS A 272 5.25 15.43 -10.95
CA LYS A 272 4.99 15.28 -12.39
C LYS A 272 4.38 13.92 -12.69
N VAL A 273 4.98 12.84 -12.19
CA VAL A 273 4.51 11.46 -12.40
C VAL A 273 3.10 11.27 -11.86
N PHE A 274 2.83 11.78 -10.68
CA PHE A 274 1.52 11.70 -10.05
C PHE A 274 0.45 12.41 -10.87
N LEU A 275 0.67 13.67 -11.22
CA LEU A 275 -0.30 14.45 -12.00
C LEU A 275 -0.52 13.90 -13.41
N GLU A 276 0.44 13.16 -13.96
CA GLU A 276 0.34 12.57 -15.29
C GLU A 276 -0.40 11.21 -15.26
N TYR A 277 -0.15 10.36 -14.27
CA TYR A 277 -0.59 8.97 -14.31
C TYR A 277 -1.62 8.58 -13.26
N ASP A 278 -1.83 9.38 -12.22
CA ASP A 278 -2.85 9.12 -11.20
C ASP A 278 -4.17 9.88 -11.48
N PHE A 279 -4.39 10.23 -12.74
CA PHE A 279 -5.55 10.94 -13.25
C PHE A 279 -6.03 10.31 -14.57
N PRO A 280 -7.26 10.66 -15.04
CA PRO A 280 -7.71 10.23 -16.36
C PRO A 280 -6.71 10.60 -17.47
N PRO A 281 -6.50 9.75 -18.46
CA PRO A 281 -7.23 8.50 -18.77
C PRO A 281 -6.68 7.24 -18.11
N TYR A 282 -5.68 7.34 -17.23
CA TYR A 282 -4.99 6.18 -16.62
C TYR A 282 -5.74 5.66 -15.40
N VAL A 283 -6.25 6.56 -14.61
CA VAL A 283 -7.07 6.29 -13.43
C VAL A 283 -8.45 6.90 -13.64
N SER A 284 -9.48 6.25 -13.16
CA SER A 284 -10.83 6.79 -13.29
C SER A 284 -11.00 8.03 -12.42
N SER A 285 -11.82 8.99 -12.86
CA SER A 285 -12.10 10.22 -12.09
C SER A 285 -12.66 9.97 -10.69
N THR A 286 -13.17 8.77 -10.41
CA THR A 286 -13.62 8.38 -9.07
C THR A 286 -12.47 8.13 -8.09
N TYR A 287 -11.28 7.82 -8.59
CA TYR A 287 -10.11 7.41 -7.81
C TYR A 287 -8.88 8.29 -8.06
N GLU A 288 -9.01 9.32 -8.91
CA GLU A 288 -7.92 10.21 -9.24
C GLU A 288 -7.32 10.92 -8.01
N GLY A 289 -6.02 11.09 -8.02
CA GLY A 289 -5.30 11.76 -6.93
C GLY A 289 -5.23 10.93 -5.64
N GLY A 290 -5.47 9.61 -5.71
CA GLY A 290 -5.52 8.70 -4.58
C GLY A 290 -4.13 8.26 -4.07
N ILE A 291 -4.10 7.73 -2.85
CA ILE A 291 -2.92 7.08 -2.27
C ILE A 291 -3.31 5.74 -1.65
N PRO A 292 -2.42 4.73 -1.70
CA PRO A 292 -1.07 4.73 -2.27
C PRO A 292 -1.07 4.78 -3.79
N PHE A 293 -0.06 5.44 -4.36
CA PHE A 293 0.25 5.40 -5.78
C PHE A 293 1.71 4.93 -5.98
N VAL A 294 1.95 4.04 -6.93
CA VAL A 294 3.29 3.58 -7.29
C VAL A 294 3.46 3.62 -8.81
N ASP A 295 4.49 4.32 -9.27
CA ASP A 295 4.94 4.24 -10.65
C ASP A 295 6.17 3.34 -10.76
N PHE A 296 6.11 2.38 -11.65
CA PHE A 296 7.22 1.50 -12.00
C PHE A 296 7.81 1.95 -13.35
N GLY A 297 8.60 3.02 -13.30
CA GLY A 297 9.42 3.46 -14.44
C GLY A 297 8.64 3.90 -15.68
N ASN A 298 7.46 4.47 -15.53
CA ASN A 298 6.51 4.78 -16.61
C ASN A 298 6.11 3.55 -17.45
N LYS A 299 6.17 2.36 -16.88
CA LYS A 299 5.76 1.11 -17.55
C LYS A 299 4.50 0.52 -16.96
N PHE A 300 4.40 0.61 -15.65
CA PHE A 300 3.24 0.17 -14.90
C PHE A 300 2.95 1.19 -13.81
N ILE A 301 1.70 1.30 -13.45
CA ILE A 301 1.26 2.04 -12.26
C ILE A 301 0.46 1.13 -11.35
N GLU A 302 0.47 1.43 -10.08
CA GLU A 302 -0.49 0.94 -9.11
C GLU A 302 -1.25 2.13 -8.54
N ASP A 303 -2.56 2.10 -8.71
CA ASP A 303 -3.52 3.00 -8.10
C ASP A 303 -4.28 2.25 -7.02
N GLY A 304 -4.17 2.73 -5.78
CA GLY A 304 -4.68 2.03 -4.61
C GLY A 304 -3.80 0.86 -4.15
N ALA A 305 -4.29 0.04 -3.22
CA ALA A 305 -3.53 -1.04 -2.62
C ALA A 305 -3.82 -2.40 -3.29
N PHE A 306 -2.77 -3.15 -3.62
CA PHE A 306 -2.89 -4.52 -4.14
C PHE A 306 -3.53 -5.48 -3.13
N ILE A 307 -3.30 -5.24 -1.84
CA ILE A 307 -3.84 -6.05 -0.74
C ILE A 307 -4.65 -5.16 0.21
N GLY A 308 -5.77 -5.68 0.70
CA GLY A 308 -6.59 -4.95 1.68
C GLY A 308 -5.92 -4.86 3.05
N PRO A 309 -6.05 -3.73 3.77
CA PRO A 309 -5.46 -3.55 5.09
C PRO A 309 -6.07 -4.48 6.16
N SER A 310 -7.27 -5.02 5.94
CA SER A 310 -7.95 -5.93 6.86
C SER A 310 -7.13 -7.16 7.24
N ILE A 311 -6.25 -7.64 6.35
CA ILE A 311 -5.40 -8.80 6.63
C ILE A 311 -4.32 -8.53 7.69
N LEU A 312 -4.06 -7.25 7.99
CA LEU A 312 -3.08 -6.80 8.96
C LEU A 312 -3.73 -6.39 10.29
N ALA A 313 -5.07 -6.31 10.33
CA ALA A 313 -5.82 -5.81 11.48
C ALA A 313 -5.56 -6.64 12.75
N GLY A 314 -5.31 -5.95 13.86
CA GLY A 314 -5.06 -6.57 15.17
C GLY A 314 -3.71 -7.26 15.32
N LEU A 315 -2.85 -7.24 14.29
CA LEU A 315 -1.49 -7.77 14.37
C LEU A 315 -0.50 -6.70 14.85
N THR A 316 0.67 -7.12 15.27
CA THR A 316 1.82 -6.25 15.51
C THR A 316 2.82 -6.37 14.36
N HIS A 317 3.71 -5.38 14.21
CA HIS A 317 4.80 -5.41 13.21
C HIS A 317 5.62 -6.72 13.28
N VAL A 318 5.91 -7.18 14.51
CA VAL A 318 6.68 -8.42 14.72
C VAL A 318 5.87 -9.65 14.32
N GLN A 319 4.56 -9.66 14.55
CA GLN A 319 3.69 -10.76 14.13
C GLN A 319 3.60 -10.84 12.61
N ILE A 320 3.40 -9.71 11.94
CA ILE A 320 3.40 -9.64 10.47
C ILE A 320 4.75 -10.12 9.91
N ALA A 321 5.85 -9.58 10.43
CA ALA A 321 7.19 -9.97 10.00
C ALA A 321 7.47 -11.47 10.21
N ARG A 322 7.12 -12.02 11.37
CA ARG A 322 7.27 -13.46 11.66
C ARG A 322 6.40 -14.34 10.76
N SER A 323 5.20 -13.87 10.41
CA SER A 323 4.32 -14.64 9.53
C SER A 323 4.94 -14.93 8.17
N LEU A 324 5.84 -14.06 7.67
CA LEU A 324 6.53 -14.26 6.40
C LEU A 324 7.34 -15.56 6.34
N GLY A 325 7.65 -16.16 7.49
CA GLY A 325 8.24 -17.50 7.58
C GLY A 325 7.26 -18.65 7.28
N ASN A 326 5.94 -18.37 7.18
CA ASN A 326 4.92 -19.34 6.77
C ASN A 326 4.19 -18.85 5.52
N PRO A 327 4.76 -19.02 4.32
CA PRO A 327 4.34 -18.37 3.09
C PRO A 327 2.97 -18.83 2.56
N VAL A 328 2.39 -19.88 3.11
CA VAL A 328 1.08 -20.41 2.69
C VAL A 328 -0.08 -19.96 3.59
N ALA A 329 0.22 -19.26 4.67
CA ALA A 329 -0.78 -18.75 5.61
C ALA A 329 -0.91 -17.21 5.50
N SER A 330 -2.12 -16.68 5.78
CA SER A 330 -2.35 -15.23 5.89
C SER A 330 -1.66 -14.68 7.16
N PRO A 331 -1.11 -13.45 7.14
CA PRO A 331 -1.06 -12.52 6.00
C PRO A 331 0.10 -12.77 5.02
N ALA A 332 1.04 -13.67 5.36
CA ALA A 332 2.27 -13.87 4.59
C ALA A 332 2.00 -14.21 3.12
N GLN A 333 1.09 -15.17 2.86
CA GLN A 333 0.77 -15.57 1.49
C GLN A 333 0.36 -14.37 0.63
N THR A 334 -0.55 -13.55 1.14
CA THR A 334 -1.06 -12.38 0.42
C THR A 334 0.03 -11.34 0.20
N ILE A 335 0.86 -11.05 1.21
CA ILE A 335 1.99 -10.13 1.10
C ILE A 335 3.01 -10.62 0.05
N LEU A 336 3.38 -11.91 0.09
CA LEU A 336 4.38 -12.48 -0.80
C LEU A 336 3.88 -12.63 -2.24
N VAL A 337 2.58 -12.89 -2.42
CA VAL A 337 1.94 -12.86 -3.75
C VAL A 337 2.04 -11.46 -4.35
N ALA A 338 1.61 -10.42 -3.63
CA ALA A 338 1.74 -9.03 -4.09
C ALA A 338 3.21 -8.66 -4.37
N ALA A 339 4.14 -9.07 -3.49
CA ALA A 339 5.57 -8.87 -3.70
C ALA A 339 6.10 -9.56 -4.97
N ASN A 340 5.54 -10.71 -5.37
CA ASN A 340 5.90 -11.36 -6.64
C ASN A 340 5.44 -10.53 -7.86
N PHE A 341 4.28 -9.89 -7.80
CA PHE A 341 3.81 -8.98 -8.86
C PHE A 341 4.66 -7.72 -8.95
N TYR A 342 4.98 -7.08 -7.82
CA TYR A 342 5.91 -5.93 -7.81
C TYR A 342 7.30 -6.32 -8.32
N THR A 343 7.79 -7.49 -7.90
CA THR A 343 9.05 -8.04 -8.44
C THR A 343 8.98 -8.23 -9.96
N ALA A 344 7.87 -8.73 -10.47
CA ALA A 344 7.69 -8.92 -11.91
C ALA A 344 7.68 -7.58 -12.67
N ALA A 345 7.00 -6.56 -12.14
CA ALA A 345 7.05 -5.20 -12.69
C ALA A 345 8.49 -4.68 -12.73
N ILE A 346 9.23 -4.80 -11.62
CA ILE A 346 10.63 -4.38 -11.55
C ILE A 346 11.51 -5.16 -12.54
N CYS A 347 11.32 -6.46 -12.69
CA CYS A 347 12.04 -7.28 -13.65
C CYS A 347 11.85 -6.81 -15.10
N LYS A 348 10.65 -6.32 -15.44
CA LYS A 348 10.37 -5.71 -16.76
C LYS A 348 11.15 -4.42 -16.97
N LEU A 349 11.44 -3.65 -15.91
CA LEU A 349 12.25 -2.43 -15.97
C LEU A 349 13.74 -2.72 -16.12
N THR A 350 14.21 -3.77 -15.47
CA THR A 350 15.64 -4.10 -15.35
C THR A 350 16.14 -5.09 -16.43
N ASN A 351 15.36 -5.28 -17.51
CA ASN A 351 15.64 -6.30 -18.53
C ASN A 351 15.88 -7.70 -17.93
N ASN A 352 15.03 -8.06 -16.98
CA ASN A 352 15.05 -9.32 -16.22
C ASN A 352 16.35 -9.55 -15.43
N LYS A 353 16.92 -8.51 -14.83
CA LYS A 353 18.08 -8.60 -13.92
C LYS A 353 17.67 -8.22 -12.49
N PRO A 354 18.24 -8.90 -11.46
CA PRO A 354 19.17 -10.03 -11.54
C PRO A 354 18.47 -11.35 -11.94
N ASP A 355 19.22 -12.20 -12.61
CA ASP A 355 18.73 -13.49 -13.10
C ASP A 355 18.18 -14.38 -11.96
N SER A 356 18.82 -14.37 -10.80
CA SER A 356 18.41 -15.15 -9.62
C SER A 356 16.99 -14.81 -9.13
N VAL A 357 16.51 -13.61 -9.39
CA VAL A 357 15.17 -13.13 -9.02
C VAL A 357 14.22 -13.26 -10.20
N CYS A 358 14.58 -12.70 -11.34
CA CYS A 358 13.66 -12.53 -12.46
C CYS A 358 13.44 -13.83 -13.27
N LYS A 359 14.32 -14.84 -13.14
CA LYS A 359 14.12 -16.15 -13.76
C LYS A 359 13.27 -17.12 -12.93
N MET A 360 12.87 -16.76 -11.72
CA MET A 360 11.96 -17.58 -10.90
C MET A 360 10.64 -17.81 -11.63
N SER A 361 10.14 -19.04 -11.59
CA SER A 361 8.88 -19.44 -12.27
C SER A 361 7.70 -18.58 -11.82
N VAL A 362 7.58 -18.32 -10.52
CA VAL A 362 6.51 -17.50 -9.94
C VAL A 362 6.56 -16.03 -10.42
N VAL A 363 7.76 -15.47 -10.57
CA VAL A 363 7.92 -14.10 -11.09
C VAL A 363 7.57 -14.04 -12.58
N LYS A 364 7.96 -15.05 -13.36
CA LYS A 364 7.56 -15.17 -14.77
C LYS A 364 6.04 -15.34 -14.92
N LEU A 365 5.41 -16.07 -14.01
CA LEU A 365 3.97 -16.24 -14.01
C LEU A 365 3.24 -14.92 -13.71
N ALA A 366 3.67 -14.21 -12.66
CA ALA A 366 3.16 -12.87 -12.37
C ALA A 366 3.39 -11.90 -13.55
N ALA A 367 4.56 -11.94 -14.20
CA ALA A 367 4.88 -11.10 -15.34
C ALA A 367 3.97 -11.33 -16.57
N LYS A 368 3.39 -12.51 -16.72
CA LYS A 368 2.41 -12.80 -17.79
C LYS A 368 1.07 -12.10 -17.52
N GLN A 369 0.70 -11.92 -16.27
CA GLN A 369 -0.55 -11.25 -15.88
C GLN A 369 -0.44 -9.72 -15.92
N LEU A 370 0.79 -9.17 -15.92
CA LEU A 370 1.05 -7.73 -16.06
C LEU A 370 1.12 -7.27 -17.54
N GLN A 371 0.74 -8.10 -18.48
CA GLN A 371 0.67 -7.71 -19.89
C GLN A 371 -0.68 -7.04 -20.18
N PRO A 372 -0.70 -5.98 -21.06
CA PRO A 372 -1.94 -5.33 -21.49
C PRO A 372 -2.84 -6.26 -22.30
#